data_b4c1131696052f05fedc5385aecdc9a0
#
_entry.id   b4c1131696052f05fedc5385aecdc9a0
#
_cell.length_a   1.000
_cell.length_b   1.000
_cell.length_c   1.000
_cell.angle_alpha   90.00
_cell.angle_beta   90.00
_cell.angle_gamma   90.00
#
_symmetry.space_group_name_H-M   'P 1'
#
loop_
_entity.id
_entity.type
_entity.pdbx_description
1 polymer ?
#
loop_
_entity_poly.entity_id
_entity_poly.type
_entity_poly.pdbx_seq_one_letter_code
_entity_poly.pdbx_strand_id
1 'polypeptide(L)'
;IIDKKIDLPELSFDKNGWVTSARWKGMDEPLFTEGLADFMVVHFNDMDRWSQGDIYMHMDEVQRIEKFNEITRMEWAKPKSKAKVRETPYSWIVSQDMEHPRVKNMNRQVEIFKEVPRAKVNIFFDRISSIAPEVFYAKFPFPQDCRQPVATNGGIPYELYKEQIPNSCKDFFVIDSWVKYEAEDGARIWSSGDVPIVSFGGHHMGMRLQDAPKKENELYGMLYNNLWVVNFCVDSPGEMNFEFDLTYREGKQSVEQLTDMADSYYIPMSIVNTPEALEDPVVHKYLNTPQRLTSGY
;
A
#
# COMPACT_ATOMS: atom_id res chain seq x y z
N ILE A 1 -31.81 21.39 10.50
CA ILE A 1 -30.52 20.72 10.80
C ILE A 1 -30.94 19.43 11.52
N ILE A 2 -30.81 18.29 10.85
CA ILE A 2 -31.09 16.99 11.44
C ILE A 2 -29.87 16.67 12.30
N ASP A 3 -30.06 16.63 13.62
CA ASP A 3 -29.06 16.10 14.57
C ASP A 3 -28.94 14.57 14.31
N LYS A 4 -28.20 14.22 13.28
CA LYS A 4 -27.88 12.82 13.02
C LYS A 4 -26.75 12.47 14.00
N LYS A 5 -27.05 11.67 15.01
CA LYS A 5 -26.04 11.13 15.91
C LYS A 5 -25.08 10.29 15.05
N ILE A 6 -23.86 10.80 14.83
CA ILE A 6 -22.83 10.11 14.06
C ILE A 6 -22.30 8.98 14.95
N ASP A 7 -22.40 7.73 14.50
CA ASP A 7 -21.74 6.61 15.15
C ASP A 7 -20.24 6.67 14.79
N LEU A 8 -19.43 7.10 15.74
CA LEU A 8 -17.99 7.23 15.56
C LEU A 8 -17.30 5.86 15.50
N PRO A 9 -16.21 5.71 14.73
CA PRO A 9 -15.44 4.47 14.72
C PRO A 9 -14.75 4.23 16.09
N GLU A 10 -14.60 2.95 16.42
CA GLU A 10 -13.80 2.49 17.55
C GLU A 10 -12.32 2.49 17.16
N LEU A 11 -11.48 3.17 17.94
CA LEU A 11 -10.05 3.28 17.67
C LEU A 11 -9.24 2.64 18.81
N SER A 12 -8.19 1.93 18.46
CA SER A 12 -7.17 1.45 19.39
C SER A 12 -5.82 2.11 19.12
N PHE A 13 -5.01 2.26 20.16
CA PHE A 13 -3.71 2.92 20.07
C PHE A 13 -2.64 2.11 20.81
N ASP A 14 -1.40 2.18 20.32
CA ASP A 14 -0.23 1.64 21.01
C ASP A 14 0.22 2.56 22.18
N LYS A 15 1.25 2.14 22.89
CA LYS A 15 1.87 2.90 24.00
C LYS A 15 2.47 4.26 23.58
N ASN A 16 2.73 4.46 22.29
CA ASN A 16 3.26 5.70 21.73
C ASN A 16 2.15 6.60 21.17
N GLY A 17 0.88 6.16 21.24
CA GLY A 17 -0.28 6.88 20.72
C GLY A 17 -0.49 6.72 19.22
N TRP A 18 0.20 5.80 18.55
CA TRP A 18 -0.07 5.45 17.16
C TRP A 18 -1.30 4.54 17.07
N VAL A 19 -2.17 4.79 16.10
CA VAL A 19 -3.39 4.00 15.92
C VAL A 19 -3.06 2.58 15.44
N THR A 20 -3.63 1.59 16.11
CA THR A 20 -3.40 0.17 15.82
C THR A 20 -4.61 -0.51 15.20
N SER A 21 -5.80 0.06 15.33
CA SER A 21 -7.00 -0.43 14.63
C SER A 21 -8.06 0.66 14.54
N ALA A 22 -8.93 0.53 13.53
CA ALA A 22 -10.13 1.35 13.40
C ALA A 22 -11.28 0.48 12.91
N ARG A 23 -12.44 0.53 13.60
CA ARG A 23 -13.63 -0.25 13.27
C ARG A 23 -14.87 0.64 13.24
N TRP A 24 -15.57 0.67 12.13
CA TRP A 24 -16.84 1.40 11.99
C TRP A 24 -18.02 0.47 12.27
N LYS A 25 -19.16 1.06 12.56
CA LYS A 25 -20.40 0.32 12.74
C LYS A 25 -20.74 -0.50 11.47
N GLY A 26 -21.07 -1.77 11.68
CA GLY A 26 -21.39 -2.71 10.59
C GLY A 26 -20.20 -3.54 10.14
N MET A 27 -19.02 -3.31 10.70
CA MET A 27 -17.84 -4.16 10.49
C MET A 27 -17.70 -5.13 11.66
N ASP A 28 -17.45 -6.40 11.39
CA ASP A 28 -17.17 -7.40 12.42
C ASP A 28 -15.73 -7.29 12.89
N GLU A 29 -14.79 -7.14 11.93
CA GLU A 29 -13.36 -6.96 12.17
C GLU A 29 -12.89 -5.53 11.79
N PRO A 30 -11.79 -5.00 12.34
CA PRO A 30 -11.29 -3.67 12.02
C PRO A 30 -10.85 -3.54 10.55
N LEU A 31 -10.73 -2.31 10.05
CA LEU A 31 -10.21 -2.03 8.72
C LEU A 31 -8.75 -2.44 8.56
N PHE A 32 -7.96 -2.26 9.61
CA PHE A 32 -6.55 -2.64 9.70
C PHE A 32 -6.19 -3.05 11.13
N THR A 33 -5.04 -3.71 11.28
CA THR A 33 -4.53 -4.19 12.57
C THR A 33 -3.19 -3.54 12.93
N GLU A 34 -2.54 -3.97 14.02
CA GLU A 34 -1.28 -3.41 14.51
C GLU A 34 -0.15 -3.48 13.46
N GLY A 35 0.60 -2.38 13.33
CA GLY A 35 1.69 -2.23 12.37
C GLY A 35 1.31 -1.45 11.09
N LEU A 36 0.18 -0.73 11.10
CA LEU A 36 -0.19 0.16 10.00
C LEU A 36 0.92 1.19 9.71
N ALA A 37 1.32 1.27 8.43
CA ALA A 37 2.36 2.18 7.96
C ALA A 37 3.73 1.99 8.65
N ASP A 38 4.01 0.80 9.15
CA ASP A 38 5.37 0.47 9.60
C ASP A 38 6.31 0.45 8.40
N PHE A 39 7.42 1.19 8.53
CA PHE A 39 8.41 1.33 7.47
C PHE A 39 9.57 0.36 7.70
N MET A 40 9.94 -0.37 6.66
CA MET A 40 11.01 -1.37 6.69
C MET A 40 12.01 -1.13 5.56
N VAL A 41 13.28 -1.23 5.89
CA VAL A 41 14.37 -1.31 4.91
C VAL A 41 14.95 -2.72 4.92
N VAL A 42 15.05 -3.31 3.75
CA VAL A 42 15.77 -4.58 3.54
C VAL A 42 17.11 -4.26 2.91
N HIS A 43 18.18 -4.68 3.58
CA HIS A 43 19.55 -4.55 3.09
C HIS A 43 20.03 -5.89 2.55
N PHE A 44 20.79 -5.86 1.46
CA PHE A 44 21.40 -7.04 0.84
C PHE A 44 22.92 -6.97 0.97
N ASN A 45 23.52 -8.00 1.58
CA ASN A 45 24.92 -7.96 1.96
C ASN A 45 25.88 -8.63 0.98
N ASP A 46 25.44 -9.49 0.07
CA ASP A 46 26.29 -10.26 -0.86
C ASP A 46 25.73 -10.23 -2.29
N MET A 47 25.69 -9.02 -2.87
CA MET A 47 25.12 -8.80 -4.20
C MET A 47 25.99 -9.35 -5.34
N ASP A 48 27.29 -9.48 -5.15
CA ASP A 48 28.18 -9.99 -6.21
C ASP A 48 27.86 -11.44 -6.57
N ARG A 49 27.54 -12.25 -5.58
CA ARG A 49 27.05 -13.64 -5.83
C ARG A 49 25.68 -13.66 -6.45
N TRP A 50 24.83 -12.71 -6.08
CA TRP A 50 23.47 -12.63 -6.57
C TRP A 50 23.39 -12.17 -8.02
N SER A 51 24.21 -11.20 -8.41
CA SER A 51 24.28 -10.66 -9.77
C SER A 51 24.85 -11.63 -10.79
N GLN A 52 25.61 -12.63 -10.36
CA GLN A 52 26.23 -13.63 -11.25
C GLN A 52 25.29 -14.78 -11.67
N GLY A 53 24.02 -14.75 -11.24
CA GLY A 53 23.01 -15.73 -11.67
C GLY A 53 23.16 -17.13 -11.05
N ASP A 54 24.28 -17.44 -10.41
CA ASP A 54 24.57 -18.76 -9.86
C ASP A 54 23.62 -19.19 -8.73
N ILE A 55 23.09 -18.21 -7.98
CA ILE A 55 22.18 -18.47 -6.85
C ILE A 55 20.82 -18.99 -7.32
N TYR A 56 20.37 -18.66 -8.53
CA TYR A 56 18.99 -18.96 -8.96
C TYR A 56 18.85 -20.23 -9.77
N MET A 57 19.85 -20.60 -10.55
CA MET A 57 19.70 -21.60 -11.61
C MET A 57 19.72 -23.03 -11.06
N HIS A 58 20.32 -23.26 -9.90
CA HIS A 58 20.61 -24.60 -9.36
C HIS A 58 20.01 -24.89 -7.99
N MET A 59 19.33 -23.91 -7.36
CA MET A 59 18.75 -24.08 -6.02
C MET A 59 17.25 -24.35 -6.09
N ASP A 60 16.75 -25.24 -5.25
CA ASP A 60 15.32 -25.38 -5.00
C ASP A 60 14.79 -24.18 -4.16
N GLU A 61 13.47 -24.13 -3.94
CA GLU A 61 12.83 -23.02 -3.23
C GLU A 61 13.33 -22.88 -1.79
N VAL A 62 13.49 -23.98 -1.08
CA VAL A 62 13.95 -23.97 0.32
C VAL A 62 15.37 -23.41 0.40
N GLN A 63 16.27 -23.90 -0.44
CA GLN A 63 17.65 -23.42 -0.51
C GLN A 63 17.73 -21.92 -0.86
N ARG A 64 16.88 -21.43 -1.77
CA ARG A 64 16.82 -20.00 -2.08
C ARG A 64 16.37 -19.18 -0.90
N ILE A 65 15.31 -19.59 -0.19
CA ILE A 65 14.79 -18.88 0.99
C ILE A 65 15.86 -18.82 2.07
N GLU A 66 16.53 -19.95 2.36
CA GLU A 66 17.63 -20.00 3.35
C GLU A 66 18.75 -19.05 2.97
N LYS A 67 19.19 -19.07 1.71
CA LYS A 67 20.28 -18.21 1.23
C LYS A 67 19.91 -16.74 1.28
N PHE A 68 18.68 -16.38 0.91
CA PHE A 68 18.18 -14.99 1.03
C PHE A 68 18.16 -14.51 2.48
N ASN A 69 17.73 -15.34 3.42
CA ASN A 69 17.75 -15.01 4.85
C ASN A 69 19.17 -14.78 5.38
N GLU A 70 20.19 -15.44 4.82
CA GLU A 70 21.60 -15.22 5.18
C GLU A 70 22.13 -13.86 4.67
N ILE A 71 21.74 -13.45 3.47
CA ILE A 71 22.29 -12.25 2.83
C ILE A 71 21.45 -10.98 3.03
N THR A 72 20.24 -11.11 3.55
CA THR A 72 19.34 -9.99 3.81
C THR A 72 19.27 -9.65 5.29
N ARG A 73 19.10 -8.37 5.58
CA ARG A 73 18.83 -7.84 6.92
C ARG A 73 17.69 -6.85 6.85
N MET A 74 16.62 -7.13 7.58
CA MET A 74 15.47 -6.23 7.72
C MET A 74 15.68 -5.29 8.90
N GLU A 75 15.45 -3.99 8.69
CA GLU A 75 15.53 -2.97 9.70
C GLU A 75 14.26 -2.11 9.69
N TRP A 76 13.58 -2.04 10.83
CA TRP A 76 12.34 -1.29 10.98
C TRP A 76 12.62 0.11 11.51
N ALA A 77 11.91 1.10 10.99
CA ALA A 77 11.89 2.43 11.55
C ALA A 77 11.30 2.41 12.96
N LYS A 78 11.79 3.31 13.80
CA LYS A 78 11.35 3.45 15.19
C LYS A 78 10.63 4.78 15.40
N PRO A 79 9.65 4.84 16.31
CA PRO A 79 9.08 6.11 16.74
C PRO A 79 10.15 7.02 17.33
N LYS A 80 10.31 8.22 16.77
CA LYS A 80 11.17 9.29 17.31
C LYS A 80 10.42 10.12 18.34
N SER A 81 9.08 10.17 18.23
CA SER A 81 8.21 10.90 19.13
C SER A 81 6.94 10.12 19.43
N LYS A 82 6.17 10.56 20.43
CA LYS A 82 4.77 10.15 20.58
C LYS A 82 3.96 10.69 19.41
N ALA A 83 2.93 9.94 19.02
CA ALA A 83 2.00 10.39 18.02
C ALA A 83 1.21 11.61 18.53
N LYS A 84 0.89 12.51 17.59
CA LYS A 84 0.04 13.69 17.81
C LYS A 84 -1.29 13.45 17.13
N VAL A 85 -2.37 13.71 17.82
CA VAL A 85 -3.73 13.59 17.29
C VAL A 85 -4.31 14.98 17.12
N ARG A 86 -4.82 15.25 15.92
CA ARG A 86 -5.59 16.45 15.59
C ARG A 86 -6.98 16.04 15.14
N GLU A 87 -8.00 16.55 15.79
CA GLU A 87 -9.38 16.34 15.40
C GLU A 87 -9.83 17.42 14.42
N THR A 88 -10.58 17.00 13.40
CA THR A 88 -11.31 17.87 12.47
C THR A 88 -12.82 17.57 12.57
N PRO A 89 -13.71 18.36 11.96
CA PRO A 89 -15.13 18.03 11.94
C PRO A 89 -15.42 16.65 11.29
N TYR A 90 -14.57 16.18 10.36
CA TYR A 90 -14.80 14.99 9.53
C TYR A 90 -13.87 13.82 9.83
N SER A 91 -12.75 14.05 10.53
CA SER A 91 -11.70 13.05 10.70
C SER A 91 -10.85 13.27 11.95
N TRP A 92 -10.06 12.25 12.31
CA TRP A 92 -8.90 12.38 13.18
C TRP A 92 -7.64 12.16 12.36
N ILE A 93 -6.67 13.06 12.53
CA ILE A 93 -5.36 12.98 11.90
C ILE A 93 -4.35 12.62 12.96
N VAL A 94 -3.79 11.43 12.86
CA VAL A 94 -2.73 10.94 13.76
C VAL A 94 -1.41 11.02 13.00
N SER A 95 -0.42 11.74 13.52
CA SER A 95 0.90 11.88 12.92
C SER A 95 2.01 11.53 13.89
N GLN A 96 3.09 10.93 13.40
CA GLN A 96 4.21 10.50 14.22
C GLN A 96 5.53 10.64 13.47
N ASP A 97 6.48 11.33 14.10
CA ASP A 97 7.84 11.39 13.60
C ASP A 97 8.54 10.06 13.88
N MET A 98 9.21 9.56 12.84
CA MET A 98 9.91 8.28 12.84
C MET A 98 11.40 8.51 12.62
N GLU A 99 12.22 7.51 12.94
CA GLU A 99 13.66 7.52 12.65
C GLU A 99 14.11 6.20 12.05
N HIS A 100 14.99 6.31 11.06
CA HIS A 100 15.70 5.18 10.45
C HIS A 100 17.04 5.68 9.88
N PRO A 101 18.15 4.90 9.95
CA PRO A 101 19.46 5.34 9.50
C PRO A 101 19.54 5.71 8.00
N ARG A 102 18.62 5.21 7.19
CA ARG A 102 18.60 5.42 5.73
C ARG A 102 17.78 6.62 5.26
N VAL A 103 17.08 7.29 6.17
CA VAL A 103 16.21 8.42 5.87
C VAL A 103 16.36 9.56 6.89
N LYS A 104 16.04 10.77 6.47
CA LYS A 104 15.89 11.95 7.33
C LYS A 104 14.43 12.39 7.31
N ASN A 105 14.06 13.22 8.29
CA ASN A 105 12.76 13.90 8.33
C ASN A 105 11.56 12.98 8.09
N MET A 106 11.64 11.73 8.58
CA MET A 106 10.59 10.77 8.36
C MET A 106 9.37 11.07 9.23
N ASN A 107 8.22 11.09 8.60
CA ASN A 107 6.92 11.20 9.25
C ASN A 107 5.93 10.21 8.63
N ARG A 108 5.09 9.60 9.47
CA ARG A 108 3.92 8.86 9.05
C ARG A 108 2.66 9.54 9.57
N GLN A 109 1.62 9.54 8.76
CA GLN A 109 0.33 10.13 9.12
C GLN A 109 -0.79 9.20 8.67
N VAL A 110 -1.85 9.13 9.48
CA VAL A 110 -3.11 8.52 9.08
C VAL A 110 -4.26 9.47 9.40
N GLU A 111 -5.12 9.68 8.42
CA GLU A 111 -6.39 10.38 8.58
C GLU A 111 -7.52 9.36 8.58
N ILE A 112 -8.26 9.27 9.69
CA ILE A 112 -9.36 8.35 9.91
C ILE A 112 -10.66 9.13 9.81
N PHE A 113 -11.49 8.81 8.82
CA PHE A 113 -12.75 9.51 8.58
C PHE A 113 -13.83 9.05 9.56
N LYS A 114 -14.64 9.99 10.06
CA LYS A 114 -15.64 9.71 11.10
C LYS A 114 -16.87 8.99 10.55
N GLU A 115 -17.36 9.39 9.39
CA GLU A 115 -18.61 8.91 8.82
C GLU A 115 -18.44 7.83 7.75
N VAL A 116 -17.25 7.69 7.19
CA VAL A 116 -16.94 6.75 6.12
C VAL A 116 -15.87 5.78 6.58
N PRO A 117 -16.02 4.46 6.37
CA PRO A 117 -14.99 3.49 6.76
C PRO A 117 -13.78 3.58 5.82
N ARG A 118 -12.99 4.62 6.01
CA ARG A 118 -11.80 4.97 5.24
C ARG A 118 -10.70 5.52 6.13
N ALA A 119 -9.47 5.14 5.83
CA ALA A 119 -8.26 5.70 6.41
C ALA A 119 -7.29 6.07 5.29
N LYS A 120 -6.90 7.34 5.21
CA LYS A 120 -5.86 7.82 4.29
C LYS A 120 -4.53 7.82 5.02
N VAL A 121 -3.53 7.14 4.46
CA VAL A 121 -2.17 7.05 5.01
C VAL A 121 -1.22 7.86 4.15
N ASN A 122 -0.33 8.60 4.80
CA ASN A 122 0.77 9.29 4.15
C ASN A 122 2.08 8.92 4.82
N ILE A 123 3.11 8.65 4.01
CA ILE A 123 4.48 8.38 4.45
C ILE A 123 5.41 9.33 3.71
N PHE A 124 6.06 10.19 4.48
CA PHE A 124 7.06 11.14 3.98
C PHE A 124 8.42 10.82 4.58
N PHE A 125 9.47 10.90 3.77
CA PHE A 125 10.86 10.86 4.21
C PHE A 125 11.79 11.52 3.20
N ASP A 126 12.97 11.93 3.67
CA ASP A 126 14.08 12.40 2.84
C ASP A 126 15.14 11.28 2.78
N ARG A 127 15.25 10.60 1.63
CA ARG A 127 16.16 9.48 1.44
C ARG A 127 17.62 9.96 1.40
N ILE A 128 18.47 9.32 2.21
CA ILE A 128 19.92 9.56 2.20
C ILE A 128 20.53 8.85 0.99
N SER A 129 21.42 9.58 0.26
CA SER A 129 22.18 9.03 -0.86
C SER A 129 22.91 7.74 -0.49
N SER A 130 22.73 6.71 -1.28
CA SER A 130 23.40 5.42 -1.13
C SER A 130 23.26 4.55 -2.38
N ILE A 131 24.36 3.93 -2.74
CA ILE A 131 24.41 2.88 -3.77
C ILE A 131 24.35 1.47 -3.17
N ALA A 132 24.28 1.34 -1.85
CA ALA A 132 24.11 0.03 -1.21
C ALA A 132 22.76 -0.59 -1.63
N PRO A 133 22.74 -1.89 -1.97
CA PRO A 133 21.52 -2.57 -2.39
C PRO A 133 20.50 -2.60 -1.25
N GLU A 134 19.34 -1.99 -1.49
CA GLU A 134 18.28 -1.87 -0.48
C GLU A 134 16.89 -1.76 -1.12
N VAL A 135 15.88 -2.22 -0.39
CA VAL A 135 14.47 -2.08 -0.77
C VAL A 135 13.69 -1.54 0.42
N PHE A 136 12.84 -0.53 0.18
CA PHE A 136 12.01 0.11 1.20
C PHE A 136 10.57 -0.33 1.05
N TYR A 137 9.93 -0.70 2.15
CA TYR A 137 8.54 -1.12 2.20
C TYR A 137 7.75 -0.35 3.25
N ALA A 138 6.47 -0.17 2.97
CA ALA A 138 5.45 0.20 3.95
C ALA A 138 4.50 -0.99 4.17
N LYS A 139 4.21 -1.31 5.44
CA LYS A 139 3.34 -2.41 5.83
C LYS A 139 1.89 -1.95 6.02
N PHE A 140 0.96 -2.73 5.51
CA PHE A 140 -0.49 -2.56 5.67
C PHE A 140 -1.12 -3.88 6.11
N PRO A 141 -1.29 -4.09 7.41
CA PRO A 141 -1.82 -5.33 7.95
C PRO A 141 -3.35 -5.29 8.02
N PHE A 142 -3.99 -6.29 7.44
CA PHE A 142 -5.43 -6.54 7.51
C PHE A 142 -5.75 -7.63 8.54
N PRO A 143 -7.01 -7.79 8.96
CA PRO A 143 -7.43 -8.92 9.80
C PRO A 143 -7.07 -10.28 9.22
N GLN A 144 -6.95 -11.30 10.07
CA GLN A 144 -6.46 -12.62 9.66
C GLN A 144 -7.40 -13.40 8.73
N ASP A 145 -8.67 -13.06 8.71
CA ASP A 145 -9.67 -13.59 7.79
C ASP A 145 -9.53 -13.04 6.37
N CYS A 146 -8.84 -11.92 6.18
CA CYS A 146 -8.50 -11.36 4.89
C CYS A 146 -7.50 -12.26 4.16
N ARG A 147 -8.00 -13.04 3.19
CA ARG A 147 -7.24 -14.01 2.42
C ARG A 147 -7.49 -13.85 0.94
N GLN A 148 -6.65 -14.47 0.12
CA GLN A 148 -6.81 -14.54 -1.33
C GLN A 148 -6.97 -13.14 -1.94
N PRO A 149 -5.92 -12.31 -1.89
CA PRO A 149 -6.00 -10.96 -2.45
C PRO A 149 -6.25 -10.99 -3.95
N VAL A 150 -7.09 -10.06 -4.41
CA VAL A 150 -7.38 -9.80 -5.84
C VAL A 150 -6.90 -8.41 -6.19
N ALA A 151 -6.26 -8.26 -7.33
CA ALA A 151 -5.81 -6.98 -7.86
C ALA A 151 -6.13 -6.86 -9.36
N THR A 152 -5.85 -5.71 -9.96
CA THR A 152 -5.89 -5.53 -11.41
C THR A 152 -4.48 -5.29 -11.97
N ASN A 153 -4.27 -5.75 -13.19
CA ASN A 153 -3.12 -5.40 -14.00
C ASN A 153 -3.57 -5.20 -15.46
N GLY A 154 -3.34 -4.01 -16.01
CA GLY A 154 -3.88 -3.63 -17.31
C GLY A 154 -5.41 -3.63 -17.36
N GLY A 155 -6.08 -3.32 -16.26
CA GLY A 155 -7.53 -3.33 -16.11
C GLY A 155 -8.16 -4.72 -15.96
N ILE A 156 -7.38 -5.79 -15.94
CA ILE A 156 -7.85 -7.17 -15.81
C ILE A 156 -7.69 -7.62 -14.35
N PRO A 157 -8.78 -8.05 -13.68
CA PRO A 157 -8.71 -8.58 -12.33
C PRO A 157 -8.08 -9.97 -12.34
N TYR A 158 -7.31 -10.29 -11.30
CA TYR A 158 -6.74 -11.61 -11.10
C TYR A 158 -6.53 -11.93 -9.63
N GLU A 159 -6.69 -13.20 -9.26
CA GLU A 159 -6.37 -13.71 -7.93
C GLU A 159 -4.87 -13.91 -7.81
N LEU A 160 -4.25 -13.16 -6.91
CA LEU A 160 -2.83 -13.26 -6.62
C LEU A 160 -2.49 -14.66 -6.08
N TYR A 161 -1.33 -15.19 -6.46
CA TYR A 161 -0.84 -16.54 -6.16
C TYR A 161 -1.54 -17.71 -6.89
N LYS A 162 -2.75 -17.52 -7.44
CA LYS A 162 -3.51 -18.60 -8.10
C LYS A 162 -3.47 -18.50 -9.62
N GLU A 163 -3.66 -17.30 -10.18
CA GLU A 163 -3.85 -17.12 -11.63
C GLU A 163 -2.56 -16.77 -12.39
N GLN A 164 -1.41 -16.83 -11.72
CA GLN A 164 -0.12 -16.68 -12.39
C GLN A 164 0.29 -17.97 -13.09
N ILE A 165 1.10 -17.81 -14.14
CA ILE A 165 1.70 -18.95 -14.86
C ILE A 165 2.41 -19.87 -13.85
N PRO A 166 2.19 -21.19 -13.90
CA PRO A 166 2.90 -22.14 -13.05
C PRO A 166 4.43 -21.94 -13.12
N ASN A 167 5.09 -21.99 -11.98
CA ASN A 167 6.53 -21.77 -11.82
C ASN A 167 7.01 -20.33 -12.10
N SER A 168 6.10 -19.36 -12.28
CA SER A 168 6.49 -17.95 -12.29
C SER A 168 6.89 -17.48 -10.91
N CYS A 169 7.69 -16.40 -10.87
CA CYS A 169 8.05 -15.72 -9.61
C CYS A 169 6.83 -15.05 -9.00
N LYS A 170 6.56 -15.31 -7.72
CA LYS A 170 5.47 -14.72 -6.92
C LYS A 170 5.96 -13.94 -5.72
N ASP A 171 7.19 -13.42 -5.79
CA ASP A 171 7.80 -12.65 -4.71
C ASP A 171 7.13 -11.29 -4.52
N PHE A 172 6.67 -10.70 -5.62
CA PHE A 172 5.97 -9.43 -5.69
C PHE A 172 5.07 -9.38 -6.93
N PHE A 173 4.12 -8.46 -6.91
CA PHE A 173 3.15 -8.28 -8.00
C PHE A 173 3.10 -6.83 -8.42
N VAL A 174 2.99 -6.61 -9.74
CA VAL A 174 2.67 -5.31 -10.31
C VAL A 174 1.16 -5.20 -10.41
N ILE A 175 0.61 -4.12 -9.90
CA ILE A 175 -0.82 -3.85 -9.87
C ILE A 175 -1.11 -2.47 -10.48
N ASP A 176 -2.34 -2.22 -10.87
CA ASP A 176 -2.74 -0.90 -11.37
C ASP A 176 -2.84 0.11 -10.20
N SER A 177 -3.81 -0.05 -9.31
CA SER A 177 -4.04 0.93 -8.25
C SER A 177 -4.66 0.37 -6.97
N TRP A 178 -5.14 -0.87 -6.94
CA TRP A 178 -5.80 -1.42 -5.76
C TRP A 178 -5.58 -2.92 -5.57
N VAL A 179 -5.68 -3.32 -4.31
CA VAL A 179 -5.76 -4.73 -3.85
C VAL A 179 -7.01 -4.87 -2.99
N LYS A 180 -7.81 -5.88 -3.26
CA LYS A 180 -9.02 -6.22 -2.51
C LYS A 180 -8.86 -7.54 -1.77
N TYR A 181 -9.33 -7.58 -0.53
CA TYR A 181 -9.59 -8.79 0.23
C TYR A 181 -11.09 -8.92 0.47
N GLU A 182 -11.64 -10.09 0.17
CA GLU A 182 -13.01 -10.45 0.59
C GLU A 182 -12.97 -11.02 2.01
N ALA A 183 -13.90 -10.59 2.85
CA ALA A 183 -14.16 -11.13 4.18
C ALA A 183 -15.67 -11.37 4.36
N GLU A 184 -16.09 -12.02 5.44
CA GLU A 184 -17.50 -12.38 5.65
C GLU A 184 -18.39 -11.14 5.77
N ASP A 185 -17.90 -10.07 6.40
CA ASP A 185 -18.63 -8.82 6.61
C ASP A 185 -18.56 -7.85 5.40
N GLY A 186 -17.69 -8.10 4.42
CA GLY A 186 -17.50 -7.22 3.26
C GLY A 186 -16.08 -7.23 2.73
N ALA A 187 -15.73 -6.22 1.91
CA ALA A 187 -14.43 -6.11 1.28
C ALA A 187 -13.55 -5.06 1.96
N ARG A 188 -12.28 -5.37 2.15
CA ARG A 188 -11.24 -4.42 2.55
C ARG A 188 -10.33 -4.15 1.36
N ILE A 189 -10.15 -2.88 1.06
CA ILE A 189 -9.44 -2.43 -0.14
C ILE A 189 -8.26 -1.54 0.29
N TRP A 190 -7.09 -1.89 -0.18
CA TRP A 190 -5.92 -1.01 -0.20
C TRP A 190 -5.78 -0.39 -1.58
N SER A 191 -5.46 0.89 -1.66
CA SER A 191 -5.17 1.53 -2.94
C SER A 191 -4.05 2.55 -2.81
N SER A 192 -3.31 2.75 -3.92
CA SER A 192 -2.27 3.77 -4.07
C SER A 192 -2.11 4.14 -5.53
N GLY A 193 -1.99 5.45 -5.80
CA GLY A 193 -1.56 5.96 -7.10
C GLY A 193 -0.05 6.02 -7.26
N ASP A 194 0.70 5.88 -6.16
CA ASP A 194 2.15 6.09 -6.13
C ASP A 194 2.95 4.78 -6.13
N VAL A 195 2.35 3.68 -5.68
CA VAL A 195 3.04 2.42 -5.39
C VAL A 195 2.43 1.26 -6.17
N PRO A 196 2.95 0.95 -7.36
CA PRO A 196 2.41 -0.09 -8.22
C PRO A 196 2.95 -1.51 -7.91
N ILE A 197 3.87 -1.66 -6.96
CA ILE A 197 4.49 -2.96 -6.65
C ILE A 197 4.17 -3.33 -5.21
N VAL A 198 3.59 -4.51 -5.03
CA VAL A 198 3.20 -5.05 -3.72
C VAL A 198 3.78 -6.45 -3.49
N SER A 199 3.99 -6.77 -2.22
CA SER A 199 4.38 -8.08 -1.71
C SER A 199 3.48 -8.42 -0.53
N PHE A 200 3.38 -9.69 -0.14
CA PHE A 200 2.49 -10.15 0.93
C PHE A 200 3.24 -11.02 1.93
N GLY A 201 2.92 -10.87 3.22
CA GLY A 201 3.54 -11.64 4.29
C GLY A 201 4.98 -11.29 4.61
N GLY A 202 5.56 -10.31 3.91
CA GLY A 202 6.92 -9.83 4.11
C GLY A 202 7.64 -9.49 2.82
N HIS A 203 8.95 -9.38 2.93
CA HIS A 203 9.87 -9.24 1.82
C HIS A 203 10.26 -10.64 1.29
N HIS A 204 10.15 -10.84 -0.02
CA HIS A 204 10.46 -12.11 -0.68
C HIS A 204 11.33 -11.96 -1.94
N MET A 205 11.79 -10.75 -2.25
CA MET A 205 12.53 -10.50 -3.48
C MET A 205 13.73 -11.43 -3.65
N GLY A 206 13.68 -12.25 -4.71
CA GLY A 206 14.68 -13.23 -5.05
C GLY A 206 14.42 -14.65 -4.54
N MET A 207 13.40 -14.86 -3.72
CA MET A 207 13.07 -16.19 -3.15
C MET A 207 12.36 -17.10 -4.15
N ARG A 208 11.71 -16.51 -5.18
CA ARG A 208 10.90 -17.22 -6.19
C ARG A 208 9.82 -18.09 -5.57
N LEU A 209 9.02 -17.47 -4.71
CA LEU A 209 7.89 -18.14 -4.07
C LEU A 209 6.96 -18.76 -5.12
N GLN A 210 6.45 -19.95 -4.81
CA GLN A 210 5.47 -20.66 -5.63
C GLN A 210 4.06 -20.57 -5.06
N ASP A 211 3.95 -20.48 -3.74
CA ASP A 211 2.70 -20.46 -3.02
C ASP A 211 2.51 -19.14 -2.24
N ALA A 212 1.28 -18.88 -1.83
CA ALA A 212 0.96 -17.74 -0.97
C ALA A 212 1.65 -17.88 0.40
N PRO A 213 2.22 -16.81 0.95
CA PRO A 213 2.79 -16.82 2.28
C PRO A 213 1.69 -16.96 3.34
N LYS A 214 2.05 -17.49 4.52
CA LYS A 214 1.10 -17.70 5.63
C LYS A 214 0.36 -16.43 6.07
N LYS A 215 0.99 -15.26 5.90
CA LYS A 215 0.48 -13.95 6.29
C LYS A 215 0.10 -13.11 5.07
N GLU A 216 -0.62 -13.69 4.13
CA GLU A 216 -1.06 -12.97 2.93
C GLU A 216 -1.97 -11.75 3.22
N ASN A 217 -2.51 -11.66 4.44
CA ASN A 217 -3.22 -10.48 4.95
C ASN A 217 -2.30 -9.30 5.33
N GLU A 218 -0.98 -9.48 5.38
CA GLU A 218 -0.02 -8.40 5.55
C GLU A 218 0.48 -7.95 4.18
N LEU A 219 -0.01 -6.82 3.67
CA LEU A 219 0.43 -6.22 2.42
C LEU A 219 1.63 -5.30 2.67
N TYR A 220 2.62 -5.37 1.78
CA TYR A 220 3.82 -4.51 1.78
C TYR A 220 3.90 -3.77 0.45
N GLY A 221 3.71 -2.45 0.47
CA GLY A 221 3.95 -1.59 -0.69
C GLY A 221 5.44 -1.29 -0.84
N MET A 222 6.01 -1.53 -2.02
CA MET A 222 7.42 -1.25 -2.31
C MET A 222 7.59 0.23 -2.66
N LEU A 223 8.20 1.01 -1.75
CA LEU A 223 8.38 2.45 -1.88
C LEU A 223 9.62 2.82 -2.71
N TYR A 224 10.67 2.02 -2.60
CA TYR A 224 11.95 2.26 -3.26
C TYR A 224 12.70 0.95 -3.44
N ASN A 225 13.45 0.84 -4.54
CA ASN A 225 14.29 -0.30 -4.85
C ASN A 225 15.47 0.11 -5.71
N ASN A 226 16.69 -0.18 -5.26
CA ASN A 226 17.92 -0.03 -6.06
C ASN A 226 18.70 -1.35 -6.19
N LEU A 227 18.01 -2.47 -6.07
CA LEU A 227 18.61 -3.81 -6.05
C LEU A 227 19.17 -4.26 -7.40
N TRP A 228 18.86 -3.60 -8.48
CA TRP A 228 19.17 -4.02 -9.84
C TRP A 228 20.57 -3.60 -10.30
N VAL A 229 21.32 -4.54 -10.87
CA VAL A 229 22.65 -4.31 -11.44
C VAL A 229 22.55 -4.16 -12.96
N VAL A 230 21.75 -3.18 -13.42
CA VAL A 230 21.52 -2.89 -14.83
C VAL A 230 21.55 -1.38 -15.09
N ASN A 231 21.44 -0.95 -16.34
CA ASN A 231 21.60 0.43 -16.79
C ASN A 231 20.50 1.40 -16.30
N PHE A 232 20.43 1.66 -15.01
CA PHE A 232 19.56 2.67 -14.42
C PHE A 232 20.27 3.41 -13.27
N CYS A 233 19.69 4.52 -12.82
CA CYS A 233 20.24 5.27 -11.71
C CYS A 233 20.06 4.49 -10.40
N VAL A 234 21.17 4.03 -9.81
CA VAL A 234 21.16 3.23 -8.57
C VAL A 234 20.98 4.08 -7.32
N ASP A 235 21.02 5.40 -7.44
CA ASP A 235 20.85 6.32 -6.32
C ASP A 235 19.91 7.46 -6.68
N SER A 236 18.83 7.57 -5.92
CA SER A 236 17.82 8.63 -6.04
C SER A 236 17.56 9.20 -4.65
N PRO A 237 18.46 10.06 -4.14
CA PRO A 237 18.27 10.71 -2.84
C PRO A 237 17.24 11.82 -2.93
N GLY A 238 16.73 12.24 -1.77
CA GLY A 238 15.84 13.38 -1.64
C GLY A 238 14.46 13.03 -1.08
N GLU A 239 13.57 13.99 -1.12
CA GLU A 239 12.23 13.90 -0.54
C GLU A 239 11.35 12.95 -1.35
N MET A 240 10.69 12.05 -0.63
CA MET A 240 9.70 11.09 -1.15
C MET A 240 8.44 11.17 -0.32
N ASN A 241 7.32 11.18 -1.00
CA ASN A 241 5.99 11.22 -0.40
C ASN A 241 5.10 10.20 -1.06
N PHE A 242 4.42 9.37 -0.25
CA PHE A 242 3.56 8.29 -0.72
C PHE A 242 2.22 8.35 -0.04
N GLU A 243 1.15 8.24 -0.83
CA GLU A 243 -0.23 8.23 -0.36
C GLU A 243 -0.91 6.89 -0.60
N PHE A 244 -1.69 6.48 0.40
CA PHE A 244 -2.44 5.22 0.38
C PHE A 244 -3.82 5.44 0.97
N ASP A 245 -4.78 4.68 0.48
CA ASP A 245 -6.12 4.62 1.05
C ASP A 245 -6.48 3.19 1.45
N LEU A 246 -7.06 3.06 2.62
CA LEU A 246 -7.67 1.85 3.13
C LEU A 246 -9.16 2.10 3.23
N THR A 247 -9.98 1.25 2.62
CA THR A 247 -11.42 1.42 2.57
C THR A 247 -12.13 0.10 2.84
N TYR A 248 -13.23 0.14 3.58
CA TYR A 248 -14.15 -0.96 3.71
C TYR A 248 -15.41 -0.71 2.88
N ARG A 249 -15.93 -1.75 2.26
CA ARG A 249 -17.19 -1.76 1.52
C ARG A 249 -18.01 -2.97 1.88
N GLU A 250 -19.26 -2.74 2.29
CA GLU A 250 -20.23 -3.80 2.52
C GLU A 250 -20.64 -4.45 1.19
N GLY A 251 -20.80 -5.76 1.20
CA GLY A 251 -21.24 -6.55 0.05
C GLY A 251 -20.18 -6.69 -1.06
N LYS A 252 -20.61 -7.32 -2.15
CA LYS A 252 -19.72 -7.58 -3.29
C LYS A 252 -19.47 -6.32 -4.11
N GLN A 253 -18.22 -6.08 -4.47
CA GLN A 253 -17.79 -4.96 -5.27
C GLN A 253 -17.38 -5.43 -6.67
N SER A 254 -17.86 -4.75 -7.72
CA SER A 254 -17.36 -4.98 -9.09
C SER A 254 -15.97 -4.36 -9.29
N VAL A 255 -15.23 -4.85 -10.28
CA VAL A 255 -13.93 -4.28 -10.67
C VAL A 255 -14.06 -2.80 -11.03
N GLU A 256 -15.11 -2.45 -11.79
CA GLU A 256 -15.38 -1.07 -12.17
C GLU A 256 -15.58 -0.16 -10.96
N GLN A 257 -16.42 -0.57 -10.00
CA GLN A 257 -16.64 0.20 -8.77
C GLN A 257 -15.35 0.41 -7.97
N LEU A 258 -14.47 -0.59 -7.90
CA LEU A 258 -13.20 -0.49 -7.20
C LEU A 258 -12.21 0.43 -7.93
N THR A 259 -12.14 0.33 -9.25
CA THR A 259 -11.29 1.17 -10.08
C THR A 259 -11.74 2.63 -10.01
N ASP A 260 -13.03 2.91 -10.20
CA ASP A 260 -13.59 4.26 -10.08
C ASP A 260 -13.35 4.87 -8.69
N MET A 261 -13.46 4.06 -7.64
CA MET A 261 -13.15 4.49 -6.28
C MET A 261 -11.67 4.85 -6.12
N ALA A 262 -10.75 3.97 -6.54
CA ALA A 262 -9.32 4.22 -6.45
C ALA A 262 -8.94 5.46 -7.26
N ASP A 263 -9.42 5.57 -8.48
CA ASP A 263 -9.17 6.72 -9.35
C ASP A 263 -9.67 8.02 -8.72
N SER A 264 -10.83 8.00 -8.06
CA SER A 264 -11.38 9.17 -7.37
C SER A 264 -10.49 9.71 -6.24
N TYR A 265 -9.60 8.89 -5.70
CA TYR A 265 -8.69 9.32 -4.64
C TYR A 265 -7.41 9.99 -5.17
N TYR A 266 -6.99 9.65 -6.39
CA TYR A 266 -5.71 10.08 -6.96
C TYR A 266 -5.84 11.00 -8.17
N ILE A 267 -6.97 10.96 -8.89
CA ILE A 267 -7.20 11.85 -10.02
C ILE A 267 -7.80 13.16 -9.50
N PRO A 268 -7.12 14.31 -9.66
CA PRO A 268 -7.64 15.57 -9.19
C PRO A 268 -8.92 15.96 -9.97
N MET A 269 -9.96 16.35 -9.24
CA MET A 269 -11.17 16.93 -9.83
C MET A 269 -10.83 18.26 -10.49
N SER A 270 -11.06 18.37 -11.78
CA SER A 270 -11.06 19.68 -12.47
C SER A 270 -12.38 20.39 -12.21
N ILE A 271 -12.34 21.47 -11.44
CA ILE A 271 -13.50 22.35 -11.25
C ILE A 271 -13.48 23.39 -12.36
N VAL A 272 -14.37 23.25 -13.34
CA VAL A 272 -14.60 24.27 -14.35
C VAL A 272 -15.65 25.27 -13.82
N ASN A 273 -15.19 26.45 -13.40
CA ASN A 273 -16.01 27.41 -12.71
C ASN A 273 -16.38 28.58 -13.64
N THR A 274 -16.93 28.28 -14.85
CA THR A 274 -17.52 29.30 -15.70
C THR A 274 -18.98 28.97 -15.95
N PRO A 275 -19.90 29.96 -15.84
CA PRO A 275 -21.33 29.73 -16.13
C PRO A 275 -21.58 29.16 -17.53
N GLU A 276 -20.80 29.58 -18.51
CA GLU A 276 -20.89 29.17 -19.91
C GLU A 276 -20.45 27.70 -20.09
N ALA A 277 -19.46 27.23 -19.32
CA ALA A 277 -19.04 25.84 -19.38
C ALA A 277 -20.07 24.85 -18.81
N LEU A 278 -20.94 25.31 -17.91
CA LEU A 278 -22.03 24.49 -17.36
C LEU A 278 -23.18 24.30 -18.35
N GLU A 279 -23.32 25.20 -19.31
CA GLU A 279 -24.34 25.12 -20.37
C GLU A 279 -23.85 24.37 -21.61
N ASP A 280 -22.52 24.06 -21.69
CA ASP A 280 -21.96 23.28 -22.79
C ASP A 280 -22.32 21.81 -22.63
N PRO A 281 -23.07 21.19 -23.58
CA PRO A 281 -23.47 19.79 -23.52
C PRO A 281 -22.27 18.82 -23.44
N VAL A 282 -21.12 19.21 -23.98
CA VAL A 282 -19.88 18.40 -23.93
C VAL A 282 -19.30 18.44 -22.53
N VAL A 283 -19.18 19.62 -21.94
CA VAL A 283 -18.69 19.78 -20.55
C VAL A 283 -19.62 19.08 -19.58
N HIS A 284 -20.94 19.20 -19.75
CA HIS A 284 -21.92 18.51 -18.90
C HIS A 284 -21.82 16.99 -19.02
N LYS A 285 -21.52 16.47 -20.20
CA LYS A 285 -21.25 15.05 -20.42
C LYS A 285 -19.95 14.62 -19.73
N TYR A 286 -18.91 15.43 -19.79
CA TYR A 286 -17.63 15.15 -19.11
C TYR A 286 -17.74 15.20 -17.58
N LEU A 287 -18.50 16.14 -17.03
CA LEU A 287 -18.71 16.27 -15.58
C LEU A 287 -19.54 15.09 -14.98
N ASN A 288 -20.40 14.47 -15.81
CA ASN A 288 -21.30 13.39 -15.36
C ASN A 288 -20.89 11.99 -15.82
N THR A 289 -19.82 11.87 -16.61
CA THR A 289 -19.30 10.57 -17.04
C THR A 289 -17.96 10.33 -16.35
N PRO A 290 -17.80 9.25 -15.57
CA PRO A 290 -16.50 8.85 -15.06
C PRO A 290 -15.52 8.74 -16.23
N GLN A 291 -14.52 9.60 -16.28
CA GLN A 291 -13.51 9.53 -17.34
C GLN A 291 -12.47 8.51 -16.91
N ARG A 292 -12.47 7.36 -17.54
CA ARG A 292 -11.27 6.55 -17.65
C ARG A 292 -10.30 7.31 -18.54
N LEU A 293 -9.21 7.80 -17.97
CA LEU A 293 -8.01 8.10 -18.73
C LEU A 293 -7.46 6.75 -19.21
N THR A 294 -7.95 6.29 -20.36
CA THR A 294 -7.19 5.29 -21.11
C THR A 294 -5.89 5.97 -21.49
N SER A 295 -4.81 5.64 -20.80
CA SER A 295 -3.48 5.97 -21.26
C SER A 295 -3.33 5.31 -22.62
N GLY A 296 -3.53 6.11 -23.66
CA GLY A 296 -3.19 5.71 -25.02
C GLY A 296 -1.66 5.69 -25.11
N TYR A 297 -1.10 4.51 -25.17
CA TYR A 297 0.16 4.18 -25.81
C TYR A 297 -0.04 2.94 -26.65
#